data_7f0749cd2b30c471df07be51a56c95b3
#
_entry.id   7f0749cd2b30c471df07be51a56c95b3
#
_cell.length_a   1.000
_cell.length_b   1.000
_cell.length_c   1.000
_cell.angle_alpha   90.00
_cell.angle_beta   90.00
_cell.angle_gamma   90.00
#
_symmetry.space_group_name_H-M   'P 1'
#
loop_
_entity.id
_entity.type
_entity.pdbx_description
1 polymer ?
#
loop_
_entity_poly.entity_id
_entity_poly.type
_entity_poly.pdbx_seq_one_letter_code
_entity_poly.pdbx_strand_id
1 'polypeptide(L)'
;MHGQTLTDEHISLTEAAKIAPGRPSTNCIWRWCRRGVLSRGGERVRLQHLRIGGKIFTTARWLEEFGRQLAEADARYFDLCQAAAEAAAASVPRQRRQRRPSQFEEQRRREIAEAERELEEAGL
;
A
#
# COMPACT_ATOMS: atom_id res chain seq x y z
N MET A 1 -25.65 23.87 9.03
CA MET A 1 -25.36 23.22 8.81
C MET A 1 -24.79 22.61 8.83
N HIS A 2 -24.57 22.45 8.80
CA HIS A 2 -24.11 21.51 9.15
C HIS A 2 -23.59 20.51 8.35
N GLY A 3 -23.83 20.07 7.22
CA GLY A 3 -23.40 19.03 6.34
C GLY A 3 -21.94 19.01 5.96
N GLN A 4 -21.21 20.02 6.33
CA GLN A 4 -19.79 20.11 6.03
C GLN A 4 -18.92 19.62 7.17
N THR A 5 -19.53 19.41 8.33
CA THR A 5 -18.81 18.92 9.47
C THR A 5 -18.93 17.41 9.50
N LEU A 6 -17.80 16.71 9.61
CA LEU A 6 -17.84 15.27 9.76
C LEU A 6 -18.45 14.92 11.09
N THR A 7 -19.38 13.99 11.07
CA THR A 7 -20.07 13.59 12.27
C THR A 7 -19.29 12.50 12.98
N ASP A 8 -19.40 12.47 14.30
CA ASP A 8 -18.93 11.36 15.10
C ASP A 8 -20.02 10.32 15.29
N GLU A 9 -21.11 10.44 14.55
CA GLU A 9 -22.17 9.48 14.59
C GLU A 9 -21.71 8.13 14.10
N HIS A 10 -22.04 7.10 14.87
CA HIS A 10 -21.64 5.75 14.52
C HIS A 10 -22.54 5.21 13.40
N ILE A 11 -21.92 4.70 12.36
CA ILE A 11 -22.62 4.14 11.21
C ILE A 11 -22.18 2.69 11.03
N SER A 12 -23.06 1.89 10.44
CA SER A 12 -22.74 0.50 10.15
C SER A 12 -21.65 0.42 9.06
N LEU A 13 -21.03 -0.73 8.92
CA LEU A 13 -20.05 -0.92 7.87
C LEU A 13 -20.67 -0.82 6.48
N THR A 14 -21.94 -1.22 6.34
CA THR A 14 -22.67 -1.08 5.09
C THR A 14 -22.84 0.39 4.71
N GLU A 15 -23.19 1.23 5.68
CA GLU A 15 -23.27 2.67 5.45
C GLU A 15 -21.91 3.27 5.15
N ALA A 16 -20.88 2.83 5.88
CA ALA A 16 -19.53 3.28 5.64
C ALA A 16 -19.09 2.97 4.22
N ALA A 17 -19.42 1.81 3.70
CA ALA A 17 -19.09 1.41 2.33
C ALA A 17 -19.74 2.34 1.30
N LYS A 18 -20.92 2.85 1.60
CA LYS A 18 -21.63 3.76 0.69
C LYS A 18 -20.99 5.14 0.63
N ILE A 19 -20.45 5.62 1.74
CA ILE A 19 -19.88 6.98 1.80
C ILE A 19 -18.39 7.01 1.52
N ALA A 20 -17.70 5.88 1.62
CA ALA A 20 -16.27 5.83 1.38
C ALA A 20 -15.97 6.06 -0.11
N PRO A 21 -14.95 6.87 -0.44
CA PRO A 21 -14.55 7.06 -1.84
C PRO A 21 -14.16 5.73 -2.48
N GLY A 22 -14.50 5.56 -3.74
CA GLY A 22 -14.19 4.33 -4.47
C GLY A 22 -15.20 3.22 -4.25
N ARG A 23 -16.19 3.44 -3.42
CA ARG A 23 -17.25 2.48 -3.12
C ARG A 23 -16.74 1.07 -2.82
N PRO A 24 -15.92 0.93 -1.77
CA PRO A 24 -15.48 -0.40 -1.37
C PRO A 24 -16.65 -1.26 -0.90
N SER A 25 -16.46 -2.57 -0.94
CA SER A 25 -17.47 -3.47 -0.40
C SER A 25 -17.46 -3.42 1.13
N THR A 26 -18.55 -3.90 1.73
CA THR A 26 -18.62 -4.02 3.19
C THR A 26 -17.49 -4.91 3.72
N ASN A 27 -17.18 -5.99 3.02
CA ASN A 27 -16.07 -6.86 3.40
C ASN A 27 -14.72 -6.15 3.35
N CYS A 28 -14.54 -5.24 2.41
CA CYS A 28 -13.35 -4.43 2.32
C CYS A 28 -13.19 -3.53 3.55
N ILE A 29 -14.28 -2.86 3.95
CA ILE A 29 -14.27 -2.03 5.15
C ILE A 29 -13.96 -2.90 6.38
N TRP A 30 -14.52 -4.09 6.45
CA TRP A 30 -14.27 -5.02 7.55
C TRP A 30 -12.78 -5.40 7.63
N ARG A 31 -12.15 -5.67 6.50
CA ARG A 31 -10.72 -5.95 6.47
C ARG A 31 -9.90 -4.78 6.96
N TRP A 32 -10.30 -3.57 6.62
CA TRP A 32 -9.60 -2.37 7.09
C TRP A 32 -9.67 -2.24 8.60
N CYS A 33 -10.80 -2.62 9.19
CA CYS A 33 -10.95 -2.62 10.65
C CYS A 33 -10.11 -3.70 11.30
N ARG A 34 -10.13 -4.89 10.74
CA ARG A 34 -9.54 -6.07 11.36
C ARG A 34 -8.05 -6.20 11.09
N ARG A 35 -7.66 -6.10 9.84
CA ARG A 35 -6.27 -6.29 9.43
C ARG A 35 -5.55 -4.99 9.15
N GLY A 36 -6.30 -3.99 8.72
CA GLY A 36 -5.74 -2.76 8.25
C GLY A 36 -5.17 -2.88 6.84
N VAL A 37 -4.50 -1.84 6.42
CA VAL A 37 -3.88 -1.77 5.10
C VAL A 37 -2.41 -1.41 5.30
N LEU A 38 -1.54 -2.08 4.57
CA LEU A 38 -0.13 -1.76 4.60
C LEU A 38 0.14 -0.54 3.72
N SER A 39 0.83 0.43 4.29
CA SER A 39 1.34 1.55 3.50
C SER A 39 2.51 1.10 2.63
N ARG A 40 2.96 1.96 1.74
CA ARG A 40 4.10 1.68 0.87
C ARG A 40 5.36 1.38 1.66
N GLY A 41 5.51 1.98 2.83
CA GLY A 41 6.66 1.75 3.70
C GLY A 41 6.53 0.56 4.63
N GLY A 42 5.43 -0.18 4.53
CA GLY A 42 5.19 -1.34 5.38
C GLY A 42 4.51 -1.05 6.71
N GLU A 43 4.13 0.19 6.94
CA GLU A 43 3.37 0.55 8.13
C GLU A 43 1.93 0.09 7.96
N ARG A 44 1.37 -0.51 9.00
CA ARG A 44 0.00 -0.98 8.96
C ARG A 44 -0.92 0.04 9.60
N VAL A 45 -1.93 0.47 8.85
CA VAL A 45 -2.94 1.42 9.31
C VAL A 45 -4.27 0.69 9.41
N ARG A 46 -4.95 0.82 10.53
CA ARG A 46 -6.26 0.20 10.75
C ARG A 46 -7.34 1.25 10.85
N LEU A 47 -8.52 0.90 10.35
CA LEU A 47 -9.69 1.74 10.49
C LEU A 47 -10.23 1.58 11.91
N GLN A 48 -10.38 2.70 12.60
CA GLN A 48 -10.94 2.71 13.94
C GLN A 48 -12.42 2.34 13.90
N HIS A 49 -12.84 1.52 14.81
CA HIS A 49 -14.20 1.00 14.84
C HIS A 49 -14.63 0.63 16.25
N LEU A 50 -15.92 0.44 16.44
CA LEU A 50 -16.51 -0.06 17.67
C LEU A 50 -17.32 -1.31 17.37
N ARG A 51 -17.36 -2.19 18.33
CA ARG A 51 -18.23 -3.35 18.28
C ARG A 51 -19.25 -3.25 19.42
N ILE A 52 -20.53 -3.26 19.07
CA ILE A 52 -21.62 -3.26 20.05
C ILE A 52 -22.45 -4.49 19.77
N GLY A 53 -22.41 -5.45 20.67
CA GLY A 53 -23.04 -6.74 20.45
C GLY A 53 -22.41 -7.45 19.26
N GLY A 54 -23.19 -7.86 18.30
CA GLY A 54 -22.71 -8.52 17.10
C GLY A 54 -22.47 -7.60 15.92
N LYS A 55 -22.62 -6.29 16.11
CA LYS A 55 -22.50 -5.32 15.02
C LYS A 55 -21.30 -4.43 15.20
N ILE A 56 -20.71 -4.06 14.08
CA ILE A 56 -19.54 -3.20 14.06
C ILE A 56 -19.92 -1.86 13.45
N PHE A 57 -19.41 -0.80 14.06
CA PHE A 57 -19.69 0.57 13.66
C PHE A 57 -18.40 1.35 13.51
N THR A 58 -18.41 2.30 12.60
CA THR A 58 -17.32 3.26 12.44
C THR A 58 -17.94 4.66 12.31
N THR A 59 -17.15 5.67 12.02
CA THR A 59 -17.66 7.01 11.78
C THR A 59 -17.05 7.56 10.49
N ALA A 60 -17.70 8.56 9.92
CA ALA A 60 -17.17 9.25 8.75
C ALA A 60 -15.81 9.89 9.06
N ARG A 61 -15.66 10.40 10.26
CA ARG A 61 -14.38 10.99 10.70
C ARG A 61 -13.28 9.95 10.74
N TRP A 62 -13.56 8.78 11.29
CA TRP A 62 -12.57 7.69 11.35
C TRP A 62 -12.17 7.20 9.96
N LEU A 63 -13.11 7.16 9.03
CA LEU A 63 -12.81 6.83 7.64
C LEU A 63 -11.88 7.86 7.02
N GLU A 64 -12.13 9.13 7.25
CA GLU A 64 -11.26 10.19 6.74
C GLU A 64 -9.87 10.12 7.35
N GLU A 65 -9.80 9.93 8.66
CA GLU A 65 -8.51 9.78 9.35
C GLU A 65 -7.73 8.58 8.84
N PHE A 66 -8.42 7.48 8.59
CA PHE A 66 -7.80 6.28 8.05
C PHE A 66 -7.14 6.57 6.70
N GLY A 67 -7.87 7.21 5.79
CA GLY A 67 -7.35 7.59 4.49
C GLY A 67 -6.19 8.56 4.60
N ARG A 68 -6.29 9.51 5.52
CA ARG A 68 -5.23 10.50 5.75
C ARG A 68 -3.97 9.84 6.28
N GLN A 69 -4.11 8.93 7.24
CA GLN A 69 -2.98 8.22 7.83
C GLN A 69 -2.26 7.37 6.78
N LEU A 70 -3.00 6.70 5.91
CA LEU A 70 -2.41 5.94 4.81
C LEU A 70 -1.66 6.85 3.85
N ALA A 71 -2.26 7.97 3.46
CA ALA A 71 -1.64 8.91 2.56
C ALA A 71 -0.37 9.51 3.15
N GLU A 72 -0.39 9.85 4.44
CA GLU A 72 0.78 10.38 5.14
C GLU A 72 1.90 9.33 5.23
N ALA A 73 1.55 8.10 5.53
CA ALA A 73 2.53 7.02 5.60
C ALA A 73 3.17 6.76 4.24
N ASP A 74 2.37 6.78 3.17
CA ASP A 74 2.87 6.63 1.82
C ASP A 74 3.77 7.81 1.43
N ALA A 75 3.36 9.02 1.79
CA ALA A 75 4.16 10.22 1.50
C ALA A 75 5.52 10.17 2.19
N ARG A 76 5.55 9.76 3.46
CA ARG A 76 6.81 9.61 4.18
C ARG A 76 7.72 8.60 3.49
N TYR A 77 7.16 7.51 3.01
CA TYR A 77 7.94 6.51 2.30
C TYR A 77 8.53 7.06 1.01
N PHE A 78 7.73 7.76 0.19
CA PHE A 78 8.19 8.35 -1.06
C PHE A 78 9.25 9.42 -0.81
N ASP A 79 9.08 10.23 0.23
CA ASP A 79 10.06 11.24 0.60
C ASP A 79 11.39 10.61 0.99
N LEU A 80 11.35 9.52 1.76
CA LEU A 80 12.56 8.78 2.12
C LEU A 80 13.25 8.17 0.91
N CYS A 81 12.47 7.59 -0.01
CA CYS A 81 13.02 7.02 -1.23
C CYS A 81 13.65 8.10 -2.10
N GLN A 82 13.02 9.26 -2.20
CA GLN A 82 13.57 10.36 -2.97
C GLN A 82 14.85 10.89 -2.35
N ALA A 83 14.85 11.09 -1.04
CA ALA A 83 16.05 11.54 -0.33
C ALA A 83 17.21 10.55 -0.48
N ALA A 84 16.89 9.26 -0.37
CA ALA A 84 17.90 8.21 -0.55
C ALA A 84 18.44 8.19 -1.97
N ALA A 85 17.58 8.36 -2.97
CA ALA A 85 17.98 8.41 -4.37
C ALA A 85 18.87 9.64 -4.64
N GLU A 86 18.52 10.79 -4.09
CA GLU A 86 19.30 12.01 -4.22
C GLU A 86 20.67 11.87 -3.55
N ALA A 87 20.69 11.30 -2.34
CA ALA A 87 21.94 11.06 -1.64
C ALA A 87 22.82 10.08 -2.39
N ALA A 88 22.24 9.02 -2.94
CA ALA A 88 22.98 8.04 -3.73
C ALA A 88 23.53 8.66 -5.01
N ALA A 89 22.73 9.48 -5.69
CA ALA A 89 23.16 10.16 -6.90
C ALA A 89 24.32 11.14 -6.63
N ALA A 90 24.23 11.85 -5.49
CA ALA A 90 25.27 12.81 -5.10
C ALA A 90 26.57 12.14 -4.71
N SER A 91 26.51 10.94 -4.12
CA SER A 91 27.69 10.24 -3.59
C SER A 91 28.28 9.21 -4.53
N VAL A 92 27.59 8.87 -5.63
CA VAL A 92 28.03 7.82 -6.54
C VAL A 92 29.16 8.33 -7.46
N PRO A 93 30.34 7.70 -7.44
CA PRO A 93 31.38 8.01 -8.40
C PRO A 93 30.94 7.63 -9.82
N ARG A 94 31.53 8.30 -10.82
CA ARG A 94 31.20 8.02 -12.21
C ARG A 94 31.39 6.55 -12.58
N GLN A 95 32.38 5.91 -11.98
CA GLN A 95 32.67 4.50 -12.25
C GLN A 95 31.50 3.58 -11.92
N ARG A 96 30.64 3.96 -10.99
CA ARG A 96 29.49 3.14 -10.64
C ARG A 96 28.39 3.18 -11.68
N ARG A 97 28.42 4.14 -12.59
CA ARG A 97 27.46 4.16 -13.69
C ARG A 97 27.65 3.00 -14.65
N GLN A 98 28.86 2.45 -14.67
CA GLN A 98 29.19 1.27 -15.46
C GLN A 98 29.24 0.01 -14.60
N ARG A 99 28.56 0.04 -13.48
CA ARG A 99 28.52 -1.07 -12.58
C ARG A 99 28.02 -2.33 -13.26
N ARG A 100 28.74 -3.41 -13.06
CA ARG A 100 28.33 -4.71 -13.58
C ARG A 100 27.06 -5.16 -12.87
N PRO A 101 26.19 -5.93 -13.56
CA PRO A 101 25.08 -6.56 -12.90
C PRO A 101 25.56 -7.39 -11.72
N SER A 102 24.76 -7.46 -10.67
CA SER A 102 25.10 -8.30 -9.52
C SER A 102 25.12 -9.76 -9.95
N GLN A 103 25.83 -10.59 -9.18
CA GLN A 103 25.83 -12.03 -9.44
C GLN A 103 24.42 -12.61 -9.46
N PHE A 104 23.57 -12.07 -8.61
CA PHE A 104 22.18 -12.48 -8.57
C PHE A 104 21.45 -12.19 -9.89
N GLU A 105 21.67 -11.01 -10.46
CA GLU A 105 21.05 -10.64 -11.73
C GLU A 105 21.57 -11.51 -12.88
N GLU A 106 22.88 -11.77 -12.90
CA GLU A 106 23.47 -12.63 -13.91
C GLU A 106 22.95 -14.05 -13.83
N GLN A 107 22.84 -14.58 -12.63
CA GLN A 107 22.29 -15.92 -12.41
C GLN A 107 20.86 -15.98 -12.88
N ARG A 108 20.06 -15.00 -12.57
CA ARG A 108 18.68 -14.93 -12.99
C ARG A 108 18.54 -14.90 -14.50
N ARG A 109 19.40 -14.16 -15.20
CA ARG A 109 19.41 -14.12 -16.66
C ARG A 109 19.75 -15.46 -17.24
N ARG A 110 20.73 -16.17 -16.67
CA ARG A 110 21.10 -17.51 -17.11
C ARG A 110 19.94 -18.48 -16.94
N GLU A 111 19.28 -18.45 -15.82
CA GLU A 111 18.13 -19.33 -15.56
C GLU A 111 17.01 -19.10 -16.57
N ILE A 112 16.73 -17.85 -16.90
CA ILE A 112 15.72 -17.51 -17.90
C ILE A 112 16.14 -18.02 -19.27
N ALA A 113 17.38 -17.84 -19.65
CA ALA A 113 17.89 -18.30 -20.93
C ALA A 113 17.85 -19.82 -21.04
N GLU A 114 18.17 -20.53 -19.97
CA GLU A 114 18.11 -21.98 -19.93
C GLU A 114 16.66 -22.47 -20.07
N ALA A 115 15.74 -21.83 -19.37
CA ALA A 115 14.33 -22.17 -19.46
C ALA A 115 13.80 -21.98 -20.87
N GLU A 116 14.17 -20.90 -21.54
CA GLU A 116 13.78 -20.63 -22.91
C GLU A 116 14.33 -21.68 -23.85
N ARG A 117 15.58 -22.09 -23.68
CA ARG A 117 16.18 -23.14 -24.48
C ARG A 117 15.48 -24.48 -24.31
N GLU A 118 15.17 -24.83 -23.07
CA GLU A 118 14.46 -26.07 -22.78
C GLU A 118 13.10 -26.11 -23.48
N LEU A 119 12.40 -24.97 -23.48
CA LEU A 119 11.11 -24.85 -24.14
C LEU A 119 11.26 -25.05 -25.66
N GLU A 120 12.29 -24.49 -26.25
CA GLU A 120 12.56 -24.67 -27.68
C GLU A 120 12.92 -26.10 -28.01
N GLU A 121 13.76 -26.73 -27.20
CA GLU A 121 14.14 -28.13 -27.38
C GLU A 121 12.95 -29.08 -27.21
N ALA A 122 12.02 -28.71 -26.33
CA ALA A 122 10.81 -29.50 -26.15
C ALA A 122 9.81 -29.34 -27.31
N GLY A 123 10.07 -28.46 -28.26
CA GLY A 123 9.21 -28.26 -29.40
C GLY A 123 7.97 -27.45 -29.10
N LEU A 124 8.01 -26.63 -28.10
CA LEU A 124 6.88 -25.81 -27.68
C LEU A 124 6.88 -24.42 -28.33
#